data_7b326e7fc0e3ca5ab7b0380c80ba22b7
#
_entry.id   7b326e7fc0e3ca5ab7b0380c80ba22b7
#
_cell.length_a   1.000
_cell.length_b   1.000
_cell.length_c   1.000
_cell.angle_alpha   90.00
_cell.angle_beta   90.00
_cell.angle_gamma   90.00
#
_symmetry.space_group_name_H-M   'P 1'
#
loop_
_entity.id
_entity.type
_entity.pdbx_description
1 polymer ?
#
loop_
_entity_poly.entity_id
_entity_poly.type
_entity_poly.pdbx_seq_one_letter_code
_entity_poly.pdbx_strand_id
1 'polypeptide(L)'
;MIRIVDDIEEKQRITRSILTALPEWFGIPESTENYIRESANEIMVASFEEEKANGFLCLKETGKDTVELAVMGVLKTHHRKGIGRDMFDKAKRIAAEHSYSFIQVKTVQMGKYPEYDETNRFFLGLGFKEFELMPNLWDKWNPCQIYVMSL
;
A
#
# COMPACT_ATOMS: atom_id res chain seq x y z
N MET A 1 6.35 -0.04 16.85
CA MET A 1 5.58 1.22 17.03
C MET A 1 5.11 1.74 15.68
N ILE A 2 3.86 2.17 15.62
CA ILE A 2 3.26 2.66 14.38
C ILE A 2 2.90 4.13 14.55
N ARG A 3 3.30 4.96 13.58
CA ARG A 3 2.97 6.40 13.61
C ARG A 3 2.78 6.98 12.22
N ILE A 4 2.14 8.14 12.17
CA ILE A 4 2.05 8.96 10.95
C ILE A 4 3.40 9.64 10.76
N VAL A 5 3.87 9.67 9.51
CA VAL A 5 5.11 10.35 9.13
C VAL A 5 4.72 11.60 8.35
N ASP A 6 5.14 12.76 8.84
CA ASP A 6 4.78 14.05 8.24
C ASP A 6 5.92 14.70 7.45
N ASP A 7 7.16 14.42 7.81
CA ASP A 7 8.32 15.02 7.17
C ASP A 7 8.54 14.44 5.77
N ILE A 8 8.61 15.30 4.77
CA ILE A 8 8.72 14.88 3.36
C ILE A 8 9.98 14.06 3.11
N GLU A 9 11.12 14.51 3.65
CA GLU A 9 12.38 13.78 3.46
C GLU A 9 12.33 12.40 4.10
N GLU A 10 11.73 12.29 5.28
CA GLU A 10 11.56 11.01 5.95
C GLU A 10 10.63 10.10 5.15
N LYS A 11 9.52 10.62 4.64
CA LYS A 11 8.61 9.85 3.79
C LYS A 11 9.33 9.23 2.60
N GLN A 12 10.12 10.03 1.89
CA GLN A 12 10.83 9.59 0.70
C GLN A 12 11.93 8.57 1.04
N ARG A 13 12.64 8.80 2.15
CA ARG A 13 13.67 7.88 2.61
C ARG A 13 13.10 6.52 2.98
N ILE A 14 11.97 6.50 3.71
CA ILE A 14 11.29 5.26 4.09
C ILE A 14 10.81 4.50 2.85
N THR A 15 10.16 5.21 1.94
CA THR A 15 9.65 4.61 0.70
C THR A 15 10.78 3.96 -0.09
N ARG A 16 11.88 4.69 -0.30
CA ARG A 16 13.03 4.17 -1.04
C ARG A 16 13.64 2.94 -0.35
N SER A 17 13.88 3.05 0.95
CA SER A 17 14.52 1.99 1.72
C SER A 17 13.71 0.69 1.65
N ILE A 18 12.41 0.77 1.84
CA ILE A 18 11.57 -0.43 1.90
C ILE A 18 11.31 -1.00 0.51
N LEU A 19 10.97 -0.17 -0.48
CA LEU A 19 10.66 -0.68 -1.81
C LEU A 19 11.88 -1.29 -2.49
N THR A 20 13.07 -0.73 -2.30
CA THR A 20 14.28 -1.32 -2.89
C THR A 20 14.65 -2.66 -2.25
N ALA A 21 14.18 -2.93 -1.04
CA ALA A 21 14.36 -4.22 -0.36
C ALA A 21 13.33 -5.27 -0.79
N LEU A 22 12.36 -4.91 -1.63
CA LEU A 22 11.27 -5.77 -2.07
C LEU A 22 11.20 -5.87 -3.60
N PRO A 23 12.29 -6.31 -4.27
CA PRO A 23 12.32 -6.31 -5.74
C PRO A 23 11.32 -7.26 -6.38
N GLU A 24 10.82 -8.26 -5.66
CA GLU A 24 9.82 -9.18 -6.17
C GLU A 24 8.50 -8.49 -6.50
N TRP A 25 8.15 -7.42 -5.75
CA TRP A 25 6.94 -6.63 -5.98
C TRP A 25 7.22 -5.31 -6.67
N PHE A 26 8.42 -4.75 -6.48
CA PHE A 26 8.79 -3.40 -6.96
C PHE A 26 10.07 -3.47 -7.78
N GLY A 27 10.04 -4.30 -8.84
CA GLY A 27 11.20 -4.57 -9.67
C GLY A 27 11.44 -3.56 -10.80
N ILE A 28 10.54 -2.59 -10.99
CA ILE A 28 10.66 -1.59 -12.05
C ILE A 28 11.15 -0.28 -11.43
N PRO A 29 12.43 0.13 -11.65
CA PRO A 29 12.99 1.31 -10.99
C PRO A 29 12.20 2.60 -11.23
N GLU A 30 11.69 2.80 -12.45
CA GLU A 30 10.90 3.97 -12.79
C GLU A 30 9.62 4.06 -11.95
N SER A 31 8.93 2.94 -11.77
CA SER A 31 7.73 2.87 -10.94
C SER A 31 8.06 3.15 -9.48
N THR A 32 9.17 2.63 -8.99
CA THR A 32 9.63 2.86 -7.63
C THR A 32 9.91 4.35 -7.40
N GLU A 33 10.58 5.02 -8.35
CA GLU A 33 10.85 6.46 -8.26
C GLU A 33 9.55 7.27 -8.24
N ASN A 34 8.52 6.83 -8.97
CA ASN A 34 7.22 7.48 -8.93
C ASN A 34 6.58 7.38 -7.54
N TYR A 35 6.62 6.21 -6.92
CA TYR A 35 6.10 6.03 -5.55
C TYR A 35 6.84 6.92 -4.56
N ILE A 36 8.17 7.01 -4.68
CA ILE A 36 8.99 7.85 -3.81
C ILE A 36 8.58 9.31 -3.95
N ARG A 37 8.47 9.81 -5.18
CA ARG A 37 8.11 11.19 -5.45
C ARG A 37 6.70 11.51 -4.93
N GLU A 38 5.74 10.64 -5.20
CA GLU A 38 4.35 10.87 -4.82
C GLU A 38 4.13 10.77 -3.32
N SER A 39 4.94 9.99 -2.61
CA SER A 39 4.81 9.84 -1.16
C SER A 39 4.87 11.18 -0.42
N ALA A 40 5.57 12.17 -0.99
CA ALA A 40 5.68 13.50 -0.40
C ALA A 40 4.32 14.16 -0.14
N ASN A 41 3.34 13.86 -0.98
CA ASN A 41 2.01 14.48 -0.93
C ASN A 41 0.92 13.54 -0.39
N GLU A 42 1.30 12.37 0.11
CA GLU A 42 0.37 11.37 0.59
C GLU A 42 0.45 11.23 2.11
N ILE A 43 -0.63 10.72 2.71
CA ILE A 43 -0.61 10.38 4.14
C ILE A 43 0.18 9.09 4.29
N MET A 44 1.23 9.12 5.10
CA MET A 44 2.05 7.93 5.35
C MET A 44 1.87 7.43 6.77
N VAL A 45 1.63 6.13 6.89
CA VAL A 45 1.68 5.40 8.15
C VAL A 45 2.87 4.46 8.06
N ALA A 46 3.72 4.45 9.07
CA ALA A 46 4.90 3.58 9.07
C ALA A 46 5.06 2.86 10.40
N SER A 47 5.68 1.70 10.34
CA SER A 47 6.01 0.88 11.49
C SER A 47 7.51 0.94 11.74
N PHE A 48 7.90 1.04 13.00
CA PHE A 48 9.30 1.21 13.40
C PHE A 48 9.70 0.19 14.47
N GLU A 49 10.95 -0.24 14.38
CA GLU A 49 11.63 -0.99 15.42
C GLU A 49 12.94 -0.26 15.67
N GLU A 50 13.14 0.22 16.92
CA GLU A 50 14.32 0.97 17.30
C GLU A 50 14.64 2.15 16.36
N GLU A 51 13.62 2.93 16.03
CA GLU A 51 13.70 4.09 15.14
C GLU A 51 13.95 3.76 13.68
N LYS A 52 14.02 2.49 13.31
CA LYS A 52 14.19 2.07 11.93
C LYS A 52 12.87 1.57 11.38
N ALA A 53 12.46 2.10 10.22
CA ALA A 53 11.21 1.70 9.59
C ALA A 53 11.33 0.27 9.06
N ASN A 54 10.34 -0.57 9.37
CA ASN A 54 10.24 -1.94 8.87
C ASN A 54 9.01 -2.15 7.99
N GLY A 55 8.16 -1.15 7.87
CA GLY A 55 6.98 -1.18 7.02
C GLY A 55 6.40 0.21 6.85
N PHE A 56 5.63 0.42 5.78
CA PHE A 56 4.93 1.66 5.53
C PHE A 56 3.75 1.43 4.59
N LEU A 57 2.83 2.40 4.58
CA LEU A 57 1.81 2.51 3.55
C LEU A 57 1.52 3.99 3.31
N CYS A 58 0.99 4.28 2.13
CA CYS A 58 0.56 5.63 1.78
C CYS A 58 -0.89 5.63 1.32
N LEU A 59 -1.63 6.64 1.73
CA LEU A 59 -3.00 6.88 1.30
C LEU A 59 -3.04 8.09 0.38
N LYS A 60 -3.72 7.95 -0.75
CA LYS A 60 -3.86 8.98 -1.78
C LYS A 60 -5.34 9.23 -2.05
N GLU A 61 -5.78 10.48 -2.01
CA GLU A 61 -7.14 10.80 -2.41
C GLU A 61 -7.31 10.56 -3.91
N THR A 62 -8.31 9.77 -4.29
CA THR A 62 -8.61 9.48 -5.69
C THR A 62 -9.96 10.02 -6.11
N GLY A 63 -10.77 10.40 -5.15
CA GLY A 63 -12.05 11.03 -5.36
C GLY A 63 -12.48 11.73 -4.09
N LYS A 64 -13.53 12.52 -4.15
CA LYS A 64 -14.03 13.28 -3.01
C LYS A 64 -14.31 12.38 -1.79
N ASP A 65 -14.79 11.18 -2.03
CA ASP A 65 -15.21 10.27 -0.97
C ASP A 65 -14.30 9.05 -0.81
N THR A 66 -13.25 8.95 -1.62
CA THR A 66 -12.43 7.73 -1.73
C THR A 66 -10.95 8.04 -1.58
N VAL A 67 -10.29 7.20 -0.82
CA VAL A 67 -8.83 7.21 -0.70
C VAL A 67 -8.30 5.86 -1.21
N GLU A 68 -7.12 5.89 -1.83
CA GLU A 68 -6.47 4.67 -2.31
C GLU A 68 -5.30 4.31 -1.41
N LEU A 69 -5.20 3.03 -1.06
CA LEU A 69 -3.97 2.48 -0.49
C LEU A 69 -2.99 2.39 -1.65
N ALA A 70 -2.26 3.49 -1.88
CA ALA A 70 -1.49 3.69 -3.11
C ALA A 70 -0.25 2.79 -3.19
N VAL A 71 0.39 2.55 -2.06
CA VAL A 71 1.57 1.69 -1.96
C VAL A 71 1.69 1.19 -0.53
N MET A 72 2.24 -0.01 -0.38
CA MET A 72 2.45 -0.62 0.92
C MET A 72 3.60 -1.60 0.82
N GLY A 73 4.47 -1.62 1.82
CA GLY A 73 5.55 -2.59 1.91
C GLY A 73 5.90 -2.89 3.35
N VAL A 74 6.26 -4.14 3.60
CA VAL A 74 6.81 -4.60 4.88
C VAL A 74 8.06 -5.39 4.57
N LEU A 75 9.17 -5.11 5.25
CA LEU A 75 10.42 -5.86 5.05
C LEU A 75 10.17 -7.35 5.25
N LYS A 76 10.80 -8.19 4.40
CA LYS A 76 10.59 -9.65 4.43
C LYS A 76 10.87 -10.28 5.78
N THR A 77 11.88 -9.77 6.49
CA THR A 77 12.24 -10.25 7.82
C THR A 77 11.14 -10.00 8.86
N HIS A 78 10.17 -9.16 8.52
CA HIS A 78 9.08 -8.78 9.40
C HIS A 78 7.72 -9.24 8.88
N HIS A 79 7.67 -10.07 7.84
CA HIS A 79 6.43 -10.63 7.33
C HIS A 79 5.79 -11.58 8.37
N ARG A 80 4.46 -11.71 8.31
CA ARG A 80 3.66 -12.60 9.15
C ARG A 80 3.72 -12.29 10.65
N LYS A 81 4.03 -11.03 11.00
CA LYS A 81 4.04 -10.54 12.38
C LYS A 81 2.88 -9.59 12.67
N GLY A 82 1.93 -9.45 11.74
CA GLY A 82 0.79 -8.59 11.91
C GLY A 82 1.04 -7.11 11.66
N ILE A 83 2.24 -6.73 11.21
CA ILE A 83 2.62 -5.33 10.98
C ILE A 83 1.73 -4.68 9.92
N GLY A 84 1.51 -5.38 8.80
CA GLY A 84 0.68 -4.86 7.71
C GLY A 84 -0.74 -4.60 8.18
N ARG A 85 -1.33 -5.52 8.92
CA ARG A 85 -2.68 -5.36 9.48
C ARG A 85 -2.75 -4.20 10.45
N ASP A 86 -1.77 -4.08 11.33
CA ASP A 86 -1.75 -3.01 12.33
C ASP A 86 -1.63 -1.64 11.69
N MET A 87 -0.78 -1.51 10.66
CA MET A 87 -0.67 -0.28 9.88
C MET A 87 -1.99 0.04 9.16
N PHE A 88 -2.60 -0.98 8.58
CA PHE A 88 -3.87 -0.79 7.87
C PHE A 88 -4.99 -0.36 8.82
N ASP A 89 -5.06 -0.94 10.01
CA ASP A 89 -6.06 -0.55 11.02
C ASP A 89 -5.93 0.93 11.37
N LYS A 90 -4.70 1.43 11.51
CA LYS A 90 -4.47 2.85 11.75
C LYS A 90 -4.87 3.70 10.55
N ALA A 91 -4.48 3.27 9.34
CA ALA A 91 -4.84 3.96 8.10
C ALA A 91 -6.36 4.06 7.93
N LYS A 92 -7.07 3.00 8.24
CA LYS A 92 -8.53 2.95 8.15
C LYS A 92 -9.17 3.97 9.08
N ARG A 93 -8.67 4.09 10.32
CA ARG A 93 -9.15 5.10 11.26
C ARG A 93 -8.88 6.51 10.75
N ILE A 94 -7.68 6.76 10.23
CA ILE A 94 -7.31 8.06 9.68
C ILE A 94 -8.24 8.44 8.53
N ALA A 95 -8.48 7.51 7.61
CA ALA A 95 -9.36 7.75 6.47
C ALA A 95 -10.79 8.09 6.94
N ALA A 96 -11.31 7.36 7.92
CA ALA A 96 -12.64 7.65 8.48
C ALA A 96 -12.69 9.02 9.15
N GLU A 97 -11.64 9.39 9.88
CA GLU A 97 -11.55 10.71 10.53
C GLU A 97 -11.51 11.86 9.52
N HIS A 98 -10.95 11.60 8.32
CA HIS A 98 -10.95 12.56 7.22
C HIS A 98 -12.24 12.53 6.39
N SER A 99 -13.25 11.80 6.86
CA SER A 99 -14.58 11.71 6.23
C SER A 99 -14.60 11.01 4.87
N TYR A 100 -13.62 10.18 4.56
CA TYR A 100 -13.71 9.31 3.40
C TYR A 100 -14.70 8.19 3.67
N SER A 101 -15.40 7.79 2.62
CA SER A 101 -16.41 6.70 2.69
C SER A 101 -15.84 5.36 2.24
N PHE A 102 -14.79 5.38 1.43
CA PHE A 102 -14.24 4.16 0.82
C PHE A 102 -12.72 4.18 0.82
N ILE A 103 -12.13 2.98 0.93
CA ILE A 103 -10.73 2.75 0.59
C ILE A 103 -10.71 1.79 -0.60
N GLN A 104 -9.90 2.10 -1.61
CA GLN A 104 -9.63 1.18 -2.70
C GLN A 104 -8.17 0.78 -2.72
N VAL A 105 -7.88 -0.36 -3.34
CA VAL A 105 -6.51 -0.80 -3.60
C VAL A 105 -6.46 -1.51 -4.94
N LYS A 106 -5.35 -1.35 -5.65
CA LYS A 106 -5.12 -1.97 -6.95
C LYS A 106 -3.95 -2.92 -6.86
N THR A 107 -4.10 -4.12 -7.40
CA THR A 107 -3.02 -5.10 -7.42
C THR A 107 -3.15 -6.00 -8.65
N VAL A 108 -2.10 -6.74 -8.98
CA VAL A 108 -2.14 -7.70 -10.09
C VAL A 108 -3.13 -8.81 -9.73
N GLN A 109 -3.97 -9.18 -10.69
CA GLN A 109 -5.01 -10.20 -10.52
C GLN A 109 -4.45 -11.51 -9.95
N MET A 110 -5.22 -12.15 -9.09
CA MET A 110 -4.92 -13.48 -8.56
C MET A 110 -4.65 -14.48 -9.69
N GLY A 111 -3.67 -15.34 -9.51
CA GLY A 111 -3.37 -16.41 -10.45
C GLY A 111 -2.27 -16.10 -11.45
N LYS A 112 -1.63 -14.92 -11.36
CA LYS A 112 -0.56 -14.54 -12.29
C LYS A 112 0.84 -14.74 -11.71
N TYR A 113 1.05 -14.34 -10.45
CA TYR A 113 2.35 -14.44 -9.77
C TYR A 113 2.16 -14.83 -8.32
N PRO A 114 2.97 -15.76 -7.78
CA PRO A 114 2.84 -16.17 -6.37
C PRO A 114 2.91 -15.01 -5.38
N GLU A 115 3.79 -14.02 -5.62
CA GLU A 115 3.96 -12.86 -4.75
C GLU A 115 2.68 -12.03 -4.67
N TYR A 116 2.02 -11.85 -5.81
CA TYR A 116 0.77 -11.09 -5.86
C TYR A 116 -0.42 -11.90 -5.39
N ASP A 117 -0.35 -13.24 -5.48
CA ASP A 117 -1.37 -14.10 -4.90
C ASP A 117 -1.41 -13.93 -3.37
N GLU A 118 -0.23 -13.85 -2.74
CA GLU A 118 -0.14 -13.52 -1.31
C GLU A 118 -0.74 -12.17 -1.00
N THR A 119 -0.42 -11.16 -1.82
CA THR A 119 -0.94 -9.80 -1.67
C THR A 119 -2.47 -9.79 -1.77
N ASN A 120 -3.02 -10.47 -2.77
CA ASN A 120 -4.47 -10.58 -2.92
C ASN A 120 -5.11 -11.22 -1.68
N ARG A 121 -4.55 -12.32 -1.18
CA ARG A 121 -5.05 -12.98 0.02
C ARG A 121 -4.98 -12.07 1.24
N PHE A 122 -3.93 -11.25 1.34
CA PHE A 122 -3.79 -10.28 2.42
C PHE A 122 -4.94 -9.28 2.39
N PHE A 123 -5.21 -8.68 1.23
CA PHE A 123 -6.30 -7.71 1.11
C PHE A 123 -7.66 -8.34 1.38
N LEU A 124 -7.91 -9.53 0.86
CA LEU A 124 -9.16 -10.24 1.14
C LEU A 124 -9.30 -10.53 2.64
N GLY A 125 -8.21 -10.90 3.29
CA GLY A 125 -8.16 -11.15 4.73
C GLY A 125 -8.43 -9.91 5.58
N LEU A 126 -8.12 -8.72 5.06
CA LEU A 126 -8.44 -7.46 5.72
C LEU A 126 -9.92 -7.08 5.60
N GLY A 127 -10.64 -7.72 4.67
CA GLY A 127 -12.05 -7.44 4.44
C GLY A 127 -12.35 -6.69 3.16
N PHE A 128 -11.35 -6.48 2.30
CA PHE A 128 -11.59 -5.90 0.99
C PHE A 128 -12.42 -6.85 0.14
N LYS A 129 -13.22 -6.28 -0.76
CA LYS A 129 -14.05 -7.03 -1.72
C LYS A 129 -13.67 -6.63 -3.13
N GLU A 130 -13.82 -7.57 -4.07
CA GLU A 130 -13.59 -7.27 -5.46
C GLU A 130 -14.54 -6.17 -5.94
N PHE A 131 -14.01 -5.17 -6.60
CA PHE A 131 -14.80 -4.11 -7.19
C PHE A 131 -14.82 -4.22 -8.70
N GLU A 132 -13.65 -4.27 -9.34
CA GLU A 132 -13.57 -4.33 -10.80
C GLU A 132 -12.23 -4.90 -11.24
N LEU A 133 -12.25 -5.69 -12.32
CA LEU A 133 -11.04 -6.12 -13.00
C LEU A 133 -10.84 -5.25 -14.23
N MET A 134 -9.69 -4.60 -14.33
CA MET A 134 -9.33 -3.76 -15.47
C MET A 134 -8.19 -4.44 -16.23
N PRO A 135 -8.48 -5.18 -17.30
CA PRO A 135 -7.47 -6.03 -17.93
C PRO A 135 -6.34 -5.27 -18.62
N ASN A 136 -6.56 -4.01 -19.00
CA ASN A 136 -5.59 -3.25 -19.78
C ASN A 136 -5.17 -1.93 -19.13
N LEU A 137 -5.41 -1.76 -17.81
CA LEU A 137 -5.05 -0.51 -17.14
C LEU A 137 -3.54 -0.28 -17.14
N TRP A 138 -2.76 -1.32 -16.85
CA TRP A 138 -1.29 -1.25 -16.81
C TRP A 138 -0.69 -1.76 -18.11
N ASP A 139 -0.91 -3.04 -18.38
CA ASP A 139 -0.50 -3.70 -19.63
C ASP A 139 -1.29 -5.01 -19.78
N LYS A 140 -1.17 -5.65 -20.94
CA LYS A 140 -1.97 -6.84 -21.23
C LYS A 140 -1.56 -8.09 -20.44
N TRP A 141 -0.36 -8.09 -19.85
CA TRP A 141 0.14 -9.24 -19.09
C TRP A 141 -0.19 -9.15 -17.60
N ASN A 142 -0.52 -7.94 -17.13
CA ASN A 142 -0.77 -7.68 -15.71
C ASN A 142 -2.15 -7.04 -15.53
N PRO A 143 -3.23 -7.86 -15.59
CA PRO A 143 -4.58 -7.33 -15.32
C PRO A 143 -4.65 -6.74 -13.93
N CYS A 144 -5.31 -5.59 -13.81
CA CYS A 144 -5.44 -4.88 -12.54
C CYS A 144 -6.73 -5.26 -11.85
N GLN A 145 -6.63 -5.85 -10.66
CA GLN A 145 -7.77 -6.09 -9.79
C GLN A 145 -7.94 -4.92 -8.84
N ILE A 146 -9.11 -4.31 -8.85
CA ILE A 146 -9.45 -3.27 -7.89
C ILE A 146 -10.27 -3.90 -6.78
N TYR A 147 -9.85 -3.69 -5.55
CA TYR A 147 -10.59 -4.05 -4.34
C TYR A 147 -11.09 -2.79 -3.66
N VAL A 148 -12.19 -2.89 -2.95
CA VAL A 148 -12.80 -1.76 -2.25
C VAL A 148 -13.31 -2.20 -0.88
N MET A 149 -13.32 -1.24 0.05
CA MET A 149 -13.87 -1.42 1.40
C MET A 149 -14.64 -0.17 1.77
N SER A 150 -15.81 -0.34 2.38
CA SER A 150 -16.55 0.80 2.98
C SER A 150 -15.96 1.11 4.36
N LEU A 151 -15.91 2.38 4.67
CA LEU A 151 -15.41 2.85 5.97
C LEU A 151 -16.54 3.10 6.96
#